data_de771daa436ec607b71719a2ebe98f1e
#
_entry.id   de771daa436ec607b71719a2ebe98f1e
#
_cell.length_a   1.000
_cell.length_b   1.000
_cell.length_c   1.000
_cell.angle_alpha   90.00
_cell.angle_beta   90.00
_cell.angle_gamma   90.00
#
_symmetry.space_group_name_H-M   'P 1'
#
loop_
_entity.id
_entity.type
_entity.pdbx_description
1 polymer ?
#
loop_
_entity_poly.entity_id
_entity_poly.type
_entity_poly.pdbx_seq_one_letter_code
_entity_poly.pdbx_strand_id
1 'polypeptide(L)'
;MATNGLVRVIGDGNNHWPLVYDRDLGDLYARLAASTDASGVYHANDEGDERVNDIVSAIKPYLPVKPDVRYVPIEEARTKMGPFADALALDQVIRSPRARALGWTPTLHSVGGNAARLLEEWRASRN
;
A
#
# COMPACT_ATOMS: atom_id res chain seq x y z
N MET A 1 -8.90 0.95 7.82
CA MET A 1 -8.36 1.78 8.91
C MET A 1 -9.00 1.41 10.24
N ALA A 2 -8.24 1.50 11.32
CA ALA A 2 -8.76 1.17 12.65
C ALA A 2 -9.68 2.31 13.14
N THR A 3 -10.95 2.07 13.13
CA THR A 3 -11.94 2.87 13.88
C THR A 3 -12.36 2.05 15.08
N ASN A 4 -12.34 2.65 16.26
CA ASN A 4 -12.74 2.00 17.52
C ASN A 4 -11.92 0.73 17.89
N GLY A 5 -10.63 0.71 17.60
CA GLY A 5 -9.78 -0.43 17.95
C GLY A 5 -10.00 -1.69 17.10
N LEU A 6 -10.62 -1.58 15.93
CA LEU A 6 -10.87 -2.70 15.03
C LEU A 6 -10.20 -2.47 13.68
N VAL A 7 -9.34 -3.40 13.28
CA VAL A 7 -8.78 -3.49 11.92
C VAL A 7 -9.59 -4.49 11.11
N ARG A 8 -10.09 -4.06 9.96
CA ARG A 8 -10.82 -4.94 9.05
C ARG A 8 -9.94 -5.31 7.87
N VAL A 9 -9.81 -6.60 7.63
CA VAL A 9 -9.11 -7.19 6.48
C VAL A 9 -10.16 -7.81 5.58
N ILE A 10 -10.15 -7.47 4.30
CA ILE A 10 -11.08 -8.06 3.33
C ILE A 10 -10.51 -9.38 2.84
N GLY A 11 -11.31 -10.45 2.92
CA GLY A 11 -10.84 -11.80 2.63
C GLY A 11 -10.00 -12.38 3.76
N ASP A 12 -9.01 -13.19 3.43
CA ASP A 12 -8.14 -13.87 4.39
C ASP A 12 -6.82 -13.13 4.70
N GLY A 13 -6.52 -12.05 3.98
CA GLY A 13 -5.30 -11.25 4.15
C GLY A 13 -4.01 -11.91 3.65
N ASN A 14 -4.10 -13.05 2.95
CA ASN A 14 -2.95 -13.72 2.36
C ASN A 14 -2.56 -13.18 0.98
N ASN A 15 -3.38 -12.29 0.44
CA ASN A 15 -3.11 -11.58 -0.80
C ASN A 15 -2.01 -10.53 -0.63
N HIS A 16 -1.28 -10.26 -1.72
CA HIS A 16 -0.26 -9.24 -1.79
C HIS A 16 -0.85 -7.92 -2.29
N TRP A 17 -0.35 -6.80 -1.74
CA TRP A 17 -0.65 -5.47 -2.23
C TRP A 17 0.56 -4.86 -2.91
N PRO A 18 0.41 -4.40 -4.16
CA PRO A 18 1.43 -3.59 -4.81
C PRO A 18 1.36 -2.17 -4.25
N LEU A 19 2.40 -1.76 -3.55
CA LEU A 19 2.45 -0.48 -2.87
C LEU A 19 3.57 0.40 -3.41
N VAL A 20 3.46 1.69 -3.17
CA VAL A 20 4.50 2.68 -3.43
C VAL A 20 4.41 3.79 -2.39
N TYR A 21 5.57 4.25 -1.92
CA TYR A 21 5.67 5.42 -1.05
C TYR A 21 5.38 6.69 -1.85
N ASP A 22 4.58 7.60 -1.30
CA ASP A 22 4.09 8.79 -2.00
C ASP A 22 5.20 9.70 -2.51
N ARG A 23 6.30 9.85 -1.76
CA ARG A 23 7.47 10.62 -2.20
C ARG A 23 8.22 9.95 -3.35
N ASP A 24 8.32 8.63 -3.33
CA ASP A 24 8.90 7.87 -4.43
C ASP A 24 8.03 7.97 -5.69
N LEU A 25 6.71 7.94 -5.52
CA LEU A 25 5.77 8.18 -6.61
C LEU A 25 5.92 9.59 -7.17
N GLY A 26 6.06 10.61 -6.31
CA GLY A 26 6.32 11.99 -6.72
C GLY A 26 7.60 12.13 -7.54
N ASP A 27 8.68 11.44 -7.16
CA ASP A 27 9.92 11.41 -7.93
C ASP A 27 9.71 10.80 -9.33
N LEU A 28 8.94 9.73 -9.45
CA LEU A 28 8.61 9.15 -10.76
C LEU A 28 7.82 10.14 -11.63
N TYR A 29 6.83 10.84 -11.08
CA TYR A 29 6.10 11.88 -11.81
C TYR A 29 7.02 13.00 -12.31
N ALA A 30 7.96 13.46 -11.49
CA ALA A 30 8.93 14.48 -11.89
C ALA A 30 9.84 13.99 -13.03
N ARG A 31 10.30 12.74 -12.97
CA ARG A 31 11.11 12.12 -14.03
C ARG A 31 10.36 11.98 -15.34
N LEU A 32 9.11 11.54 -15.29
CA LEU A 32 8.24 11.43 -16.46
C LEU A 32 7.97 12.79 -17.10
N ALA A 33 7.70 13.82 -16.29
CA ALA A 33 7.47 15.17 -16.75
C ALA A 33 8.72 15.79 -17.43
N ALA A 34 9.91 15.43 -16.96
CA ALA A 34 11.17 15.89 -17.54
C ALA A 34 11.63 15.07 -18.77
N SER A 35 11.04 13.91 -19.02
CA SER A 35 11.40 13.05 -20.14
C SER A 35 10.71 13.50 -21.42
N THR A 36 11.47 13.62 -22.51
CA THR A 36 10.92 13.92 -23.84
C THR A 36 10.36 12.68 -24.55
N ASP A 37 10.80 11.50 -24.13
CA ASP A 37 10.52 10.23 -24.83
C ASP A 37 9.58 9.31 -24.06
N ALA A 38 9.18 9.68 -22.85
CA ALA A 38 8.27 8.89 -22.03
C ALA A 38 6.87 8.88 -22.63
N SER A 39 6.32 7.70 -22.83
CA SER A 39 4.97 7.50 -23.36
C SER A 39 4.36 6.20 -22.86
N GLY A 40 3.04 6.10 -22.93
CA GLY A 40 2.31 4.90 -22.52
C GLY A 40 2.20 4.74 -21.01
N VAL A 41 2.04 3.50 -20.54
CA VAL A 41 1.77 3.16 -19.14
C VAL A 41 3.06 2.83 -18.40
N TYR A 42 3.23 3.44 -17.23
CA TYR A 42 4.30 3.16 -16.28
C TYR A 42 3.69 2.66 -14.98
N HIS A 43 4.09 1.50 -14.53
CA HIS A 43 3.77 1.02 -13.20
C HIS A 43 4.74 1.61 -12.19
N ALA A 44 4.21 2.05 -11.04
CA ALA A 44 4.98 2.54 -9.91
C ALA A 44 4.74 1.61 -8.72
N ASN A 45 5.73 0.80 -8.40
CA ASN A 45 5.63 -0.18 -7.34
C ASN A 45 6.99 -0.34 -6.65
N ASP A 46 6.99 -0.53 -5.33
CA ASP A 46 8.21 -0.71 -4.55
C ASP A 46 8.81 -2.13 -4.66
N GLU A 47 8.06 -3.05 -5.28
CA GLU A 47 8.42 -4.46 -5.46
C GLU A 47 8.67 -5.22 -4.14
N GLY A 48 8.07 -4.73 -3.04
CA GLY A 48 8.18 -5.34 -1.71
C GLY A 48 7.38 -6.62 -1.55
N ASP A 49 6.37 -6.85 -2.39
CA ASP A 49 5.54 -8.05 -2.39
C ASP A 49 4.99 -8.43 -1.00
N GLU A 50 4.47 -7.45 -0.28
CA GLU A 50 3.99 -7.65 1.08
C GLU A 50 2.57 -8.19 1.11
N ARG A 51 2.32 -9.15 1.99
CA ARG A 51 0.97 -9.64 2.28
C ARG A 51 0.26 -8.69 3.23
N VAL A 52 -1.05 -8.59 3.06
CA VAL A 52 -1.90 -7.75 3.92
C VAL A 52 -1.74 -8.13 5.39
N ASN A 53 -1.70 -9.42 5.73
CA ASN A 53 -1.51 -9.90 7.09
C ASN A 53 -0.17 -9.44 7.70
N ASP A 54 0.90 -9.43 6.92
CA ASP A 54 2.23 -9.00 7.38
C ASP A 54 2.24 -7.49 7.66
N ILE A 55 1.61 -6.70 6.79
CA ILE A 55 1.45 -5.26 6.98
C ILE A 55 0.64 -4.97 8.25
N VAL A 56 -0.49 -5.64 8.45
CA VAL A 56 -1.33 -5.48 9.65
C VAL A 56 -0.55 -5.84 10.91
N SER A 57 0.18 -6.95 10.89
CA SER A 57 1.00 -7.38 12.03
C SER A 57 2.09 -6.37 12.38
N ALA A 58 2.72 -5.77 11.38
CA ALA A 58 3.77 -4.78 11.56
C ALA A 58 3.23 -3.43 12.11
N ILE A 59 2.01 -3.06 11.75
CA ILE A 59 1.39 -1.79 12.18
C ILE A 59 0.78 -1.89 13.59
N LYS A 60 0.24 -3.04 13.97
CA LYS A 60 -0.45 -3.24 15.26
C LYS A 60 0.28 -2.67 16.49
N PRO A 61 1.60 -2.88 16.67
CA PRO A 61 2.31 -2.39 17.85
C PRO A 61 2.30 -0.86 18.01
N TYR A 62 2.11 -0.13 16.93
CA TYR A 62 2.19 1.34 16.88
C TYR A 62 0.82 2.02 16.96
N LEU A 63 -0.26 1.27 17.02
CA LEU A 63 -1.59 1.81 17.18
C LEU A 63 -1.88 2.14 18.65
N PRO A 64 -2.61 3.24 18.93
CA PRO A 64 -2.84 3.71 20.31
C PRO A 64 -3.67 2.75 21.16
N VAL A 65 -4.47 1.92 20.51
CA VAL A 65 -5.24 0.85 21.12
C VAL A 65 -4.86 -0.45 20.43
N LYS A 66 -4.59 -1.51 21.20
CA LYS A 66 -4.29 -2.83 20.61
C LYS A 66 -5.53 -3.33 19.86
N PRO A 67 -5.53 -3.30 18.53
CA PRO A 67 -6.73 -3.57 17.76
C PRO A 67 -7.00 -5.08 17.66
N ASP A 68 -8.28 -5.41 17.64
CA ASP A 68 -8.73 -6.70 17.12
C ASP A 68 -8.68 -6.68 15.59
N VAL A 69 -8.35 -7.83 15.00
CA VAL A 69 -8.38 -8.00 13.55
C VAL A 69 -9.60 -8.84 13.19
N ARG A 70 -10.45 -8.27 12.35
CA ARG A 70 -11.61 -8.97 11.79
C ARG A 70 -11.40 -9.21 10.30
N TYR A 71 -11.49 -10.46 9.91
CA TYR A 71 -11.52 -10.86 8.50
C TYR A 71 -12.95 -10.78 7.99
N VAL A 72 -13.17 -9.94 6.98
CA VAL A 72 -14.50 -9.66 6.43
C VAL A 72 -14.66 -10.45 5.13
N PRO A 73 -15.66 -11.33 5.04
CA PRO A 73 -15.94 -12.02 3.78
C PRO A 73 -16.17 -11.04 2.65
N ILE A 74 -15.70 -11.37 1.44
CA ILE A 74 -15.75 -10.45 0.30
C ILE A 74 -17.18 -10.04 -0.04
N GLU A 75 -18.15 -10.94 0.11
CA GLU A 75 -19.57 -10.66 -0.15
C GLU A 75 -20.12 -9.60 0.84
N GLU A 76 -19.75 -9.69 2.12
CA GLU A 76 -20.11 -8.66 3.10
C GLU A 76 -19.45 -7.32 2.77
N ALA A 77 -18.18 -7.35 2.36
CA ALA A 77 -17.45 -6.15 1.98
C ALA A 77 -18.05 -5.46 0.74
N ARG A 78 -18.44 -6.22 -0.27
CA ARG A 78 -19.10 -5.71 -1.48
C ARG A 78 -20.39 -4.94 -1.17
N THR A 79 -21.17 -5.37 -0.20
CA THR A 79 -22.41 -4.66 0.18
C THR A 79 -22.16 -3.27 0.75
N LYS A 80 -20.98 -3.03 1.33
CA LYS A 80 -20.62 -1.76 1.98
C LYS A 80 -19.78 -0.84 1.11
N MET A 81 -18.91 -1.39 0.28
CA MET A 81 -17.94 -0.61 -0.49
C MET A 81 -17.95 -0.92 -2.00
N GLY A 82 -18.89 -1.75 -2.46
CA GLY A 82 -19.02 -2.09 -3.87
C GLY A 82 -17.78 -2.79 -4.45
N PRO A 83 -17.45 -2.53 -5.73
CA PRO A 83 -16.31 -3.18 -6.41
C PRO A 83 -14.94 -2.90 -5.78
N PHE A 84 -14.81 -1.90 -4.93
CA PHE A 84 -13.56 -1.62 -4.24
C PHE A 84 -13.14 -2.75 -3.30
N ALA A 85 -14.10 -3.52 -2.79
CA ALA A 85 -13.83 -4.72 -2.00
C ALA A 85 -13.00 -5.75 -2.78
N ASP A 86 -13.32 -5.95 -4.06
CA ASP A 86 -12.56 -6.86 -4.94
C ASP A 86 -11.13 -6.40 -5.13
N ALA A 87 -10.91 -5.10 -5.31
CA ALA A 87 -9.57 -4.54 -5.44
C ALA A 87 -8.72 -4.76 -4.17
N LEU A 88 -9.31 -4.64 -2.98
CA LEU A 88 -8.61 -4.87 -1.71
C LEU A 88 -8.30 -6.34 -1.45
N ALA A 89 -9.12 -7.26 -1.96
CA ALA A 89 -8.92 -8.70 -1.80
C ALA A 89 -8.07 -9.33 -2.91
N LEU A 90 -7.83 -8.61 -4.01
CA LEU A 90 -7.09 -9.12 -5.15
C LEU A 90 -5.63 -9.39 -4.78
N ASP A 91 -5.12 -10.56 -5.14
CA ASP A 91 -3.72 -10.91 -4.99
C ASP A 91 -2.93 -10.35 -6.18
N GLN A 92 -2.05 -9.37 -5.90
CA GLN A 92 -1.33 -8.65 -6.95
C GLN A 92 0.16 -8.58 -6.66
N VAL A 93 0.97 -9.03 -7.62
CA VAL A 93 2.41 -8.82 -7.66
C VAL A 93 2.72 -8.05 -8.94
N ILE A 94 3.22 -6.83 -8.78
CA ILE A 94 3.49 -5.91 -9.90
C ILE A 94 4.99 -5.60 -9.94
N ARG A 95 5.49 -5.40 -11.16
CA ARG A 95 6.87 -4.96 -11.43
C ARG A 95 6.85 -3.65 -12.22
N SER A 96 7.92 -2.88 -12.07
CA SER A 96 8.04 -1.53 -12.63
C SER A 96 9.25 -1.41 -13.58
N PRO A 97 9.42 -2.29 -14.58
CA PRO A 97 10.63 -2.31 -15.42
C PRO A 97 10.82 -1.03 -16.23
N ARG A 98 9.73 -0.42 -16.70
CA ARG A 98 9.80 0.82 -17.48
C ARG A 98 10.20 2.02 -16.63
N ALA A 99 9.68 2.12 -15.41
CA ALA A 99 10.08 3.14 -14.46
C ALA A 99 11.56 2.98 -14.05
N ARG A 100 12.00 1.75 -13.82
CA ARG A 100 13.41 1.44 -13.51
C ARG A 100 14.34 1.83 -14.65
N ALA A 101 13.94 1.60 -15.90
CA ALA A 101 14.71 1.98 -17.08
C ALA A 101 14.90 3.50 -17.22
N LEU A 102 14.01 4.32 -16.63
CA LEU A 102 14.17 5.77 -16.51
C LEU A 102 15.13 6.19 -15.39
N GLY A 103 15.72 5.26 -14.65
CA GLY A 103 16.57 5.55 -13.50
C GLY A 103 15.78 5.78 -12.20
N TRP A 104 14.46 5.53 -12.19
CA TRP A 104 13.66 5.60 -10.98
C TRP A 104 13.95 4.41 -10.06
N THR A 105 14.23 4.70 -8.81
CA THR A 105 14.45 3.67 -7.78
C THR A 105 13.71 4.08 -6.52
N PRO A 106 12.73 3.29 -6.05
CA PRO A 106 12.05 3.60 -4.80
C PRO A 106 13.03 3.53 -3.63
N THR A 107 12.88 4.46 -2.70
CA THR A 107 13.71 4.55 -1.48
C THR A 107 13.12 3.73 -0.34
N LEU A 108 11.80 3.48 -0.37
CA LEU A 108 11.10 2.69 0.62
C LEU A 108 10.57 1.42 -0.04
N HIS A 109 11.07 0.27 0.42
CA HIS A 109 10.79 -1.05 -0.17
C HIS A 109 9.83 -1.92 0.65
N SER A 110 9.41 -1.46 1.82
CA SER A 110 8.55 -2.22 2.71
C SER A 110 7.74 -1.29 3.61
N VAL A 111 6.43 -1.43 3.57
CA VAL A 111 5.52 -0.73 4.49
C VAL A 111 5.67 -1.31 5.89
N GLY A 112 5.69 -2.62 6.03
CA GLY A 112 5.86 -3.29 7.31
C GLY A 112 7.19 -2.95 7.98
N GLY A 113 8.28 -2.95 7.22
CA GLY A 113 9.61 -2.60 7.71
C GLY A 113 9.78 -1.12 8.09
N ASN A 114 8.87 -0.24 7.66
CA ASN A 114 8.88 1.20 7.92
C ASN A 114 7.62 1.68 8.67
N ALA A 115 6.90 0.80 9.33
CA ALA A 115 5.60 1.09 9.95
C ALA A 115 5.66 2.26 10.95
N ALA A 116 6.66 2.32 11.81
CA ALA A 116 6.83 3.40 12.78
C ALA A 116 6.96 4.76 12.08
N ARG A 117 7.88 4.86 11.12
CA ARG A 117 8.13 6.08 10.35
C ARG A 117 6.89 6.53 9.58
N LEU A 118 6.23 5.63 8.87
CA LEU A 118 5.05 5.96 8.08
C LEU A 118 3.88 6.43 8.96
N LEU A 119 3.70 5.85 10.13
CA LEU A 119 2.70 6.30 11.08
C LEU A 119 3.03 7.67 11.70
N GLU A 120 4.29 7.97 11.96
CA GLU A 120 4.72 9.32 12.38
C GLU A 120 4.44 10.35 11.28
N GLU A 121 4.84 10.08 10.05
CA GLU A 121 4.59 10.98 8.91
C GLU A 121 3.08 11.21 8.71
N TRP A 122 2.28 10.15 8.80
CA TRP A 122 0.82 10.28 8.71
C TRP A 122 0.21 11.12 9.83
N ARG A 123 0.69 10.96 11.08
CA ARG A 123 0.23 11.79 12.20
C ARG A 123 0.62 13.26 12.01
N ALA A 124 1.85 13.52 11.55
CA ALA A 124 2.33 14.87 11.29
C ALA A 124 1.53 15.59 10.18
N SER A 125 1.06 14.86 9.17
CA SER A 125 0.28 15.42 8.07
C SER A 125 -1.15 15.82 8.45
N ARG A 126 -1.62 15.43 9.64
CA ARG A 126 -2.98 15.72 10.13
C ARG A 126 -3.05 16.85 11.16
N ASN A 127 -1.91 17.40 11.55
CA ASN A 127 -1.79 18.58 12.41
C ASN A 127 -1.57 19.83 11.57
#